data_10392309e78997ca608174b888a53649
#
_entry.id   10392309e78997ca608174b888a53649
#
_cell.length_a   1.000
_cell.length_b   1.000
_cell.length_c   1.000
_cell.angle_alpha   90.00
_cell.angle_beta   90.00
_cell.angle_gamma   90.00
#
_symmetry.space_group_name_H-M   'P 1'
#
loop_
_entity.id
_entity.type
_entity.pdbx_description
1 polymer ?
#
loop_
_entity_poly.entity_id
_entity_poly.type
_entity_poly.pdbx_seq_one_letter_code
_entity_poly.pdbx_strand_id
1 'polypeptide(L)'
;MGARSDGYRREKRNGKFRWVIDFRYLDKDRREQRFRQRAKLQTAEGARSEAHERLKWVQEHGTPEPRPSAPTFAEFIDDQFRPLHLAVNCRAATVRRYDDLLKQGILERFGAMRVDASFLAPVRAYVAELNARRVQARPHVSFIRSVLRAACELGVLEKLPDLPPLPKAGKKLPDAPSHDHVQALLANATGWIRIAIALASYSGLRMGEVRALEVRDVDLTRAHIIVRRAFSDDVVITPKSGHERIVPLLPDLRDVLEVAMRRKLPHARIVVTESGATPGRAHVLTALKRLEAKLGVREWNFHSLRHFFVSELVRQGGSIEAIRLLAGHSKIDVTQRYAHAESSELRSTIALFGGNRVGTEARTLSQKP
;
A
#
# COMPACT_ATOMS: atom_id res chain seq x y z
N MET A 1 8.58 -58.22 -9.89
CA MET A 1 7.64 -58.05 -8.78
C MET A 1 7.45 -56.56 -8.53
N GLY A 2 6.42 -55.98 -9.09
CA GLY A 2 6.13 -54.54 -8.96
C GLY A 2 5.47 -54.26 -7.64
N ALA A 3 6.00 -53.32 -6.90
CA ALA A 3 5.39 -52.82 -5.69
C ALA A 3 3.98 -52.35 -6.01
N ARG A 4 2.99 -52.96 -5.35
CA ARG A 4 1.60 -52.45 -5.29
C ARG A 4 1.66 -51.06 -4.67
N SER A 5 1.56 -50.04 -5.48
CA SER A 5 1.40 -48.70 -4.92
C SER A 5 -0.02 -48.59 -4.45
N ASP A 6 -0.23 -48.26 -3.16
CA ASP A 6 -1.54 -47.94 -2.58
C ASP A 6 -2.19 -46.72 -3.22
N GLY A 7 -1.73 -46.32 -4.38
CA GLY A 7 -2.24 -45.17 -5.14
C GLY A 7 -1.74 -43.84 -4.64
N TYR A 8 -0.93 -43.80 -3.59
CA TYR A 8 -0.35 -42.58 -3.03
C TYR A 8 1.04 -42.79 -2.49
N ARG A 9 1.85 -41.71 -2.43
CA ARG A 9 3.20 -41.75 -1.88
C ARG A 9 3.66 -40.40 -1.37
N ARG A 10 4.66 -40.42 -0.47
CA ARG A 10 5.36 -39.22 -0.01
C ARG A 10 6.58 -38.99 -0.88
N GLU A 11 6.73 -37.80 -1.46
CA GLU A 11 7.91 -37.42 -2.21
C GLU A 11 8.57 -36.15 -1.65
N LYS A 12 9.89 -36.03 -1.84
CA LYS A 12 10.66 -34.82 -1.48
C LYS A 12 10.90 -34.01 -2.75
N ARG A 13 10.47 -32.71 -2.75
CA ARG A 13 10.76 -31.79 -3.84
C ARG A 13 11.16 -30.42 -3.27
N ASN A 14 12.27 -29.87 -3.72
CA ASN A 14 12.82 -28.61 -3.22
C ASN A 14 12.99 -28.58 -1.68
N GLY A 15 13.47 -29.66 -1.10
CA GLY A 15 13.71 -29.80 0.35
C GLY A 15 12.45 -30.07 1.20
N LYS A 16 11.24 -29.97 0.64
CA LYS A 16 9.98 -30.20 1.36
C LYS A 16 9.35 -31.51 0.96
N PHE A 17 8.78 -32.22 1.95
CA PHE A 17 7.97 -33.40 1.72
C PHE A 17 6.54 -33.03 1.33
N ARG A 18 5.95 -33.81 0.41
CA ARG A 18 4.56 -33.70 0.00
C ARG A 18 3.95 -35.06 -0.29
N TRP A 19 2.64 -35.17 -0.10
CA TRP A 19 1.88 -36.34 -0.47
C TRP A 19 1.34 -36.18 -1.89
N VAL A 20 1.47 -37.29 -2.66
CA VAL A 20 1.12 -37.35 -4.09
C VAL A 20 0.31 -38.63 -4.31
N ILE A 21 -0.79 -38.48 -5.03
CA ILE A 21 -1.55 -39.60 -5.59
C ILE A 21 -0.84 -40.01 -6.87
N ASP A 22 -0.50 -41.28 -6.99
CA ASP A 22 0.30 -41.77 -8.10
C ASP A 22 -0.05 -43.25 -8.36
N PHE A 23 -0.88 -43.52 -9.35
CA PHE A 23 -1.29 -44.87 -9.73
C PHE A 23 -1.35 -45.03 -11.24
N ARG A 24 -1.36 -46.30 -11.72
CA ARG A 24 -1.56 -46.65 -13.11
C ARG A 24 -2.93 -47.25 -13.29
N TYR A 25 -3.53 -47.01 -14.46
CA TYR A 25 -4.83 -47.54 -14.83
C TYR A 25 -4.86 -47.88 -16.35
N LEU A 26 -5.79 -48.72 -16.77
CA LEU A 26 -6.04 -49.00 -18.20
C LEU A 26 -7.17 -48.08 -18.67
N ASP A 27 -6.94 -47.35 -19.76
CA ASP A 27 -7.96 -46.56 -20.40
C ASP A 27 -8.97 -47.42 -21.18
N LYS A 28 -9.95 -46.79 -21.83
CA LYS A 28 -10.98 -47.48 -22.64
C LYS A 28 -10.42 -48.30 -23.77
N ASP A 29 -9.23 -47.95 -24.25
CA ASP A 29 -8.51 -48.67 -25.31
C ASP A 29 -7.53 -49.71 -24.76
N ARG A 30 -7.62 -50.06 -23.49
CA ARG A 30 -6.74 -50.96 -22.72
C ARG A 30 -5.27 -50.56 -22.74
N ARG A 31 -4.94 -49.27 -22.93
CA ARG A 31 -3.58 -48.76 -22.83
C ARG A 31 -3.28 -48.35 -21.40
N GLU A 32 -2.09 -48.72 -20.94
CA GLU A 32 -1.66 -48.32 -19.59
C GLU A 32 -1.39 -46.82 -19.53
N GLN A 33 -2.11 -46.14 -18.66
CA GLN A 33 -1.99 -44.72 -18.38
C GLN A 33 -1.52 -44.51 -16.92
N ARG A 34 -0.92 -43.37 -16.63
CA ARG A 34 -0.51 -43.01 -15.28
C ARG A 34 -1.24 -41.78 -14.82
N PHE A 35 -1.92 -41.87 -13.67
CA PHE A 35 -2.46 -40.73 -12.96
C PHE A 35 -1.47 -40.28 -11.89
N ARG A 36 -1.13 -39.00 -11.89
CA ARG A 36 -0.28 -38.39 -10.85
C ARG A 36 -0.74 -36.99 -10.51
N GLN A 37 -1.06 -36.77 -9.24
CA GLN A 37 -1.52 -35.49 -8.73
C GLN A 37 -1.04 -35.27 -7.28
N ARG A 38 -0.82 -34.02 -6.87
CA ARG A 38 -0.60 -33.67 -5.46
C ARG A 38 -1.90 -33.89 -4.69
N ALA A 39 -1.84 -34.56 -3.53
CA ALA A 39 -3.00 -34.75 -2.66
C ALA A 39 -3.51 -33.39 -2.14
N LYS A 40 -4.83 -33.22 -2.08
CA LYS A 40 -5.48 -32.02 -1.52
C LYS A 40 -5.11 -31.86 -0.06
N LEU A 41 -5.27 -32.91 0.75
CA LEU A 41 -4.82 -32.96 2.12
C LEU A 41 -3.41 -33.51 2.19
N GLN A 42 -2.51 -32.75 2.75
CA GLN A 42 -1.08 -33.11 2.84
C GLN A 42 -0.77 -33.98 4.08
N THR A 43 -1.66 -34.93 4.36
CA THR A 43 -1.52 -35.98 5.39
C THR A 43 -1.54 -37.35 4.71
N ALA A 44 -0.99 -38.36 5.39
CA ALA A 44 -1.01 -39.73 4.86
C ALA A 44 -2.44 -40.25 4.66
N GLU A 45 -3.30 -39.99 5.63
CA GLU A 45 -4.69 -40.43 5.63
C GLU A 45 -5.51 -39.71 4.54
N GLY A 46 -5.35 -38.39 4.40
CA GLY A 46 -6.00 -37.62 3.36
C GLY A 46 -5.57 -38.03 1.93
N ALA A 47 -4.27 -38.30 1.73
CA ALA A 47 -3.77 -38.79 0.46
C ALA A 47 -4.28 -40.20 0.16
N ARG A 48 -4.41 -41.07 1.16
CA ARG A 48 -4.97 -42.42 1.02
C ARG A 48 -6.44 -42.37 0.64
N SER A 49 -7.25 -41.58 1.35
CA SER A 49 -8.67 -41.43 1.06
C SER A 49 -8.92 -40.92 -0.36
N GLU A 50 -8.20 -39.87 -0.75
CA GLU A 50 -8.30 -39.29 -2.10
C GLU A 50 -7.84 -40.27 -3.19
N ALA A 51 -6.78 -41.04 -2.94
CA ALA A 51 -6.33 -42.07 -3.87
C ALA A 51 -7.38 -43.17 -4.08
N HIS A 52 -8.02 -43.59 -3.00
CA HIS A 52 -9.09 -44.59 -3.04
C HIS A 52 -10.31 -44.12 -3.83
N GLU A 53 -10.76 -42.89 -3.58
CA GLU A 53 -11.87 -42.29 -4.34
C GLU A 53 -11.56 -42.18 -5.83
N ARG A 54 -10.35 -41.77 -6.18
CA ARG A 54 -9.90 -41.69 -7.59
C ARG A 54 -9.81 -43.01 -8.27
N LEU A 55 -9.30 -44.05 -7.59
CA LEU A 55 -9.22 -45.41 -8.11
C LEU A 55 -10.63 -45.96 -8.33
N LYS A 56 -11.55 -45.79 -7.38
CA LYS A 56 -12.95 -46.19 -7.54
C LYS A 56 -13.61 -45.56 -8.75
N TRP A 57 -13.43 -44.23 -8.92
CA TRP A 57 -13.93 -43.48 -10.08
C TRP A 57 -13.41 -44.08 -11.40
N VAL A 58 -12.09 -44.36 -11.47
CA VAL A 58 -11.48 -44.95 -12.67
C VAL A 58 -12.04 -46.35 -12.96
N GLN A 59 -12.29 -47.16 -11.94
CA GLN A 59 -12.90 -48.49 -12.11
C GLN A 59 -14.32 -48.39 -12.66
N GLU A 60 -15.09 -47.39 -12.26
CA GLU A 60 -16.46 -47.17 -12.71
C GLU A 60 -16.54 -46.53 -14.11
N HIS A 61 -15.62 -45.65 -14.46
CA HIS A 61 -15.69 -44.78 -15.64
C HIS A 61 -14.59 -45.04 -16.69
N GLY A 62 -13.57 -45.86 -16.38
CA GLY A 62 -12.45 -46.18 -17.27
C GLY A 62 -11.47 -45.03 -17.50
N THR A 63 -11.72 -43.87 -16.95
CA THR A 63 -10.84 -42.66 -16.99
C THR A 63 -10.90 -41.95 -15.66
N PRO A 64 -9.83 -41.27 -15.25
CA PRO A 64 -9.88 -40.43 -14.05
C PRO A 64 -10.99 -39.39 -14.18
N GLU A 65 -11.61 -39.09 -13.04
CA GLU A 65 -12.56 -37.98 -12.98
C GLU A 65 -11.95 -36.74 -13.66
N PRO A 66 -12.63 -36.18 -14.65
CA PRO A 66 -12.14 -34.97 -15.29
C PRO A 66 -11.87 -33.94 -14.19
N ARG A 67 -10.68 -33.35 -14.21
CA ARG A 67 -10.41 -32.24 -13.29
C ARG A 67 -11.52 -31.23 -13.48
N PRO A 68 -12.19 -30.76 -12.42
CA PRO A 68 -13.10 -29.64 -12.58
C PRO A 68 -12.33 -28.56 -13.32
N SER A 69 -12.86 -28.11 -14.43
CA SER A 69 -12.20 -27.09 -15.23
C SER A 69 -11.92 -25.90 -14.32
N ALA A 70 -10.68 -25.40 -14.33
CA ALA A 70 -10.34 -24.21 -13.56
C ALA A 70 -11.41 -23.13 -13.80
N PRO A 71 -11.89 -22.43 -12.76
CA PRO A 71 -12.88 -21.38 -12.94
C PRO A 71 -12.34 -20.30 -13.89
N THR A 72 -13.21 -19.60 -14.54
CA THR A 72 -12.83 -18.39 -15.25
C THR A 72 -12.34 -17.34 -14.27
N PHE A 73 -11.61 -16.35 -14.75
CA PHE A 73 -11.11 -15.27 -13.92
C PHE A 73 -12.25 -14.47 -13.25
N ALA A 74 -13.37 -14.28 -13.98
CA ALA A 74 -14.56 -13.63 -13.43
C ALA A 74 -15.20 -14.47 -12.31
N GLU A 75 -15.47 -15.76 -12.56
CA GLU A 75 -16.01 -16.67 -11.55
C GLU A 75 -15.09 -16.76 -10.33
N PHE A 76 -13.78 -16.88 -10.53
CA PHE A 76 -12.84 -16.91 -9.41
C PHE A 76 -12.87 -15.62 -8.57
N ILE A 77 -12.97 -14.45 -9.22
CA ILE A 77 -13.07 -13.17 -8.50
C ILE A 77 -14.33 -13.11 -7.66
N ASP A 78 -15.48 -13.45 -8.21
CA ASP A 78 -16.75 -13.27 -7.53
C ASP A 78 -16.99 -14.34 -6.44
N ASP A 79 -16.66 -15.61 -6.74
CA ASP A 79 -16.98 -16.73 -5.86
C ASP A 79 -15.92 -17.00 -4.78
N GLN A 80 -14.65 -16.62 -5.03
CA GLN A 80 -13.55 -16.97 -4.12
C GLN A 80 -12.68 -15.78 -3.71
N PHE A 81 -12.20 -14.98 -4.65
CA PHE A 81 -11.26 -13.91 -4.34
C PHE A 81 -11.90 -12.81 -3.47
N ARG A 82 -13.12 -12.37 -3.81
CA ARG A 82 -13.85 -11.37 -3.01
C ARG A 82 -14.20 -11.87 -1.61
N PRO A 83 -14.92 -13.00 -1.45
CA PRO A 83 -15.35 -13.43 -0.13
C PRO A 83 -14.23 -14.01 0.74
N LEU A 84 -13.29 -14.76 0.17
CA LEU A 84 -12.27 -15.49 0.93
C LEU A 84 -10.93 -14.76 1.08
N HIS A 85 -10.60 -13.86 0.15
CA HIS A 85 -9.32 -13.14 0.19
C HIS A 85 -9.51 -11.66 0.49
N LEU A 86 -10.35 -10.92 -0.26
CA LEU A 86 -10.51 -9.48 -0.06
C LEU A 86 -11.19 -9.15 1.26
N ALA A 87 -12.27 -9.84 1.60
CA ALA A 87 -13.02 -9.59 2.83
C ALA A 87 -12.16 -9.82 4.09
N VAL A 88 -11.22 -10.77 4.04
CA VAL A 88 -10.37 -11.13 5.17
C VAL A 88 -9.09 -10.28 5.23
N ASN A 89 -8.45 -10.01 4.07
CA ASN A 89 -7.09 -9.49 4.02
C ASN A 89 -6.99 -8.02 3.59
N CYS A 90 -8.07 -7.41 3.09
CA CYS A 90 -8.00 -6.10 2.47
C CYS A 90 -8.87 -5.06 3.16
N ARG A 91 -8.35 -3.83 3.26
CA ARG A 91 -9.12 -2.67 3.70
C ARG A 91 -10.07 -2.21 2.60
N ALA A 92 -11.21 -1.62 2.95
CA ALA A 92 -12.24 -1.13 2.02
C ALA A 92 -11.67 -0.26 0.87
N ALA A 93 -10.70 0.60 1.15
CA ALA A 93 -10.03 1.41 0.11
C ALA A 93 -9.25 0.56 -0.92
N THR A 94 -8.68 -0.58 -0.50
CA THR A 94 -8.01 -1.52 -1.42
C THR A 94 -9.04 -2.25 -2.27
N VAL A 95 -10.16 -2.65 -1.68
CA VAL A 95 -11.26 -3.31 -2.40
C VAL A 95 -11.79 -2.38 -3.48
N ARG A 96 -12.15 -1.13 -3.14
CA ARG A 96 -12.59 -0.12 -4.14
C ARG A 96 -11.59 0.05 -5.28
N ARG A 97 -10.29 0.17 -4.96
CA ARG A 97 -9.26 0.28 -5.99
C ARG A 97 -9.22 -0.93 -6.92
N TYR A 98 -9.44 -2.11 -6.39
CA TYR A 98 -9.50 -3.34 -7.20
C TYR A 98 -10.74 -3.36 -8.08
N ASP A 99 -11.90 -2.91 -7.57
CA ASP A 99 -13.10 -2.75 -8.36
C ASP A 99 -12.93 -1.75 -9.51
N ASP A 100 -12.24 -0.64 -9.26
CA ASP A 100 -11.90 0.34 -10.29
C ASP A 100 -11.01 -0.27 -11.37
N LEU A 101 -9.99 -1.06 -11.00
CA LEU A 101 -9.10 -1.75 -11.95
C LEU A 101 -9.85 -2.79 -12.79
N LEU A 102 -10.79 -3.53 -12.19
CA LEU A 102 -11.65 -4.47 -12.90
C LEU A 102 -12.48 -3.76 -13.98
N LYS A 103 -13.10 -2.61 -13.63
CA LYS A 103 -13.89 -1.77 -14.54
C LYS A 103 -13.04 -1.11 -15.64
N GLN A 104 -11.74 -0.86 -15.38
CA GLN A 104 -10.81 -0.25 -16.34
C GLN A 104 -10.32 -1.21 -17.44
N GLY A 105 -10.99 -2.35 -17.64
CA GLY A 105 -10.74 -3.27 -18.74
C GLY A 105 -10.10 -4.60 -18.35
N ILE A 106 -9.78 -4.82 -17.06
CA ILE A 106 -9.22 -6.12 -16.63
C ILE A 106 -10.28 -7.22 -16.77
N LEU A 107 -11.51 -6.96 -16.35
CA LEU A 107 -12.59 -7.94 -16.42
C LEU A 107 -12.98 -8.23 -17.89
N GLU A 108 -13.03 -7.22 -18.73
CA GLU A 108 -13.27 -7.36 -20.17
C GLU A 108 -12.20 -8.24 -20.83
N ARG A 109 -10.93 -8.02 -20.48
CA ARG A 109 -9.79 -8.71 -21.11
C ARG A 109 -9.57 -10.13 -20.60
N PHE A 110 -9.73 -10.36 -19.31
CA PHE A 110 -9.36 -11.62 -18.66
C PHE A 110 -10.54 -12.41 -18.10
N GLY A 111 -11.73 -11.80 -18.01
CA GLY A 111 -12.89 -12.39 -17.31
C GLY A 111 -13.26 -13.78 -17.77
N ALA A 112 -13.26 -14.02 -19.09
CA ALA A 112 -13.57 -15.33 -19.68
C ALA A 112 -12.39 -16.32 -19.69
N MET A 113 -11.18 -15.89 -19.34
CA MET A 113 -10.00 -16.77 -19.31
C MET A 113 -10.03 -17.67 -18.08
N ARG A 114 -9.63 -18.93 -18.25
CA ARG A 114 -9.47 -19.83 -17.10
C ARG A 114 -8.28 -19.45 -16.25
N VAL A 115 -8.41 -19.59 -14.93
CA VAL A 115 -7.34 -19.33 -13.98
C VAL A 115 -6.33 -20.48 -14.00
N ASP A 116 -5.42 -20.44 -14.98
CA ASP A 116 -4.39 -21.45 -15.21
C ASP A 116 -3.03 -20.83 -15.60
N ALA A 117 -2.09 -21.64 -16.04
CA ALA A 117 -0.75 -21.20 -16.40
C ALA A 117 -0.68 -20.34 -17.70
N SER A 118 -1.76 -20.22 -18.46
CA SER A 118 -1.79 -19.53 -19.76
C SER A 118 -1.76 -18.00 -19.66
N PHE A 119 -1.85 -17.43 -18.44
CA PHE A 119 -1.93 -15.99 -18.22
C PHE A 119 -0.72 -15.16 -18.66
N LEU A 120 0.45 -15.78 -18.89
CA LEU A 120 1.68 -15.02 -19.19
C LEU A 120 1.57 -14.20 -20.48
N ALA A 121 1.22 -14.83 -21.59
CA ALA A 121 1.16 -14.16 -22.90
C ALA A 121 0.07 -13.07 -22.95
N PRO A 122 -1.18 -13.32 -22.49
CA PRO A 122 -2.21 -12.29 -22.40
C PRO A 122 -1.84 -11.11 -21.53
N VAL A 123 -1.17 -11.33 -20.39
CA VAL A 123 -0.73 -10.22 -19.52
C VAL A 123 0.37 -9.39 -20.19
N ARG A 124 1.30 -10.01 -20.94
CA ARG A 124 2.30 -9.28 -21.72
C ARG A 124 1.66 -8.40 -22.80
N ALA A 125 0.71 -8.95 -23.56
CA ALA A 125 -0.04 -8.19 -24.56
C ALA A 125 -0.78 -7.01 -23.93
N TYR A 126 -1.46 -7.22 -22.82
CA TYR A 126 -2.16 -6.16 -22.09
C TYR A 126 -1.23 -5.06 -21.59
N VAL A 127 -0.04 -5.41 -21.08
CA VAL A 127 0.97 -4.40 -20.69
C VAL A 127 1.40 -3.57 -21.89
N ALA A 128 1.60 -4.18 -23.07
CA ALA A 128 1.94 -3.44 -24.28
C ALA A 128 0.82 -2.47 -24.71
N GLU A 129 -0.44 -2.90 -24.65
CA GLU A 129 -1.62 -2.06 -24.93
C GLU A 129 -1.71 -0.87 -23.95
N LEU A 130 -1.53 -1.11 -22.64
CA LEU A 130 -1.54 -0.04 -21.63
C LEU A 130 -0.43 0.98 -21.87
N ASN A 131 0.77 0.51 -22.20
CA ASN A 131 1.92 1.37 -22.51
C ASN A 131 1.66 2.22 -23.77
N ALA A 132 1.09 1.64 -24.83
CA ALA A 132 0.71 2.36 -26.04
C ALA A 132 -0.33 3.47 -25.73
N ARG A 133 -1.25 3.20 -24.82
CA ARG A 133 -2.26 4.17 -24.34
C ARG A 133 -1.72 5.14 -23.28
N ARG A 134 -0.44 5.07 -22.94
CA ARG A 134 0.21 5.85 -21.84
C ARG A 134 -0.45 5.64 -20.46
N VAL A 135 -1.09 4.49 -20.24
CA VAL A 135 -1.67 4.11 -18.96
C VAL A 135 -0.62 3.39 -18.12
N GLN A 136 -0.57 3.70 -16.82
CA GLN A 136 0.38 3.03 -15.92
C GLN A 136 0.02 1.55 -15.75
N ALA A 137 0.79 0.66 -16.36
CA ALA A 137 0.55 -0.80 -16.32
C ALA A 137 0.83 -1.44 -14.94
N ARG A 138 1.67 -0.82 -14.11
CA ARG A 138 2.08 -1.40 -12.80
C ARG A 138 0.91 -1.74 -11.86
N PRO A 139 -0.11 -0.89 -11.64
CA PRO A 139 -1.27 -1.22 -10.81
C PRO A 139 -2.05 -2.43 -11.33
N HIS A 140 -2.24 -2.51 -12.65
CA HIS A 140 -2.97 -3.59 -13.31
C HIS A 140 -2.25 -4.93 -13.15
N VAL A 141 -0.95 -4.99 -13.46
CA VAL A 141 -0.13 -6.21 -13.30
C VAL A 141 -0.05 -6.63 -11.82
N SER A 142 0.07 -5.66 -10.91
CA SER A 142 0.10 -5.94 -9.46
C SER A 142 -1.21 -6.56 -8.99
N PHE A 143 -2.35 -6.09 -9.49
CA PHE A 143 -3.66 -6.63 -9.16
C PHE A 143 -3.83 -8.07 -9.73
N ILE A 144 -3.55 -8.30 -11.02
CA ILE A 144 -3.61 -9.64 -11.63
C ILE A 144 -2.72 -10.62 -10.85
N ARG A 145 -1.50 -10.19 -10.48
CA ARG A 145 -0.59 -11.01 -9.67
C ARG A 145 -1.17 -11.33 -8.28
N SER A 146 -1.89 -10.39 -7.68
CA SER A 146 -2.57 -10.61 -6.39
C SER A 146 -3.67 -11.66 -6.52
N VAL A 147 -4.49 -11.58 -7.57
CA VAL A 147 -5.55 -12.56 -7.86
C VAL A 147 -4.97 -13.95 -8.08
N LEU A 148 -3.95 -14.09 -8.94
CA LEU A 148 -3.34 -15.39 -9.23
C LEU A 148 -2.59 -15.98 -8.03
N ARG A 149 -2.03 -15.13 -7.15
CA ARG A 149 -1.44 -15.58 -5.88
C ARG A 149 -2.51 -16.12 -4.93
N ALA A 150 -3.64 -15.43 -4.81
CA ALA A 150 -4.77 -15.92 -4.02
C ALA A 150 -5.31 -17.24 -4.60
N ALA A 151 -5.34 -17.41 -5.92
CA ALA A 151 -5.70 -18.68 -6.55
C ALA A 151 -4.75 -19.83 -6.19
N CYS A 152 -3.45 -19.53 -6.00
CA CYS A 152 -2.50 -20.53 -5.47
C CYS A 152 -2.75 -20.85 -3.99
N GLU A 153 -3.05 -19.83 -3.18
CA GLU A 153 -3.34 -19.98 -1.75
C GLU A 153 -4.62 -20.79 -1.52
N LEU A 154 -5.63 -20.58 -2.37
CA LEU A 154 -6.92 -21.28 -2.33
C LEU A 154 -6.91 -22.64 -3.09
N GLY A 155 -5.77 -23.06 -3.64
CA GLY A 155 -5.60 -24.39 -4.27
C GLY A 155 -6.16 -24.50 -5.69
N VAL A 156 -6.61 -23.40 -6.30
CA VAL A 156 -7.07 -23.37 -7.72
C VAL A 156 -5.91 -23.49 -8.68
N LEU A 157 -4.77 -22.87 -8.34
CA LEU A 157 -3.51 -22.99 -9.07
C LEU A 157 -2.47 -23.76 -8.27
N GLU A 158 -1.76 -24.68 -8.91
CA GLU A 158 -0.62 -25.37 -8.25
C GLU A 158 0.58 -24.45 -8.05
N LYS A 159 0.81 -23.53 -8.98
CA LYS A 159 1.96 -22.62 -8.99
C LYS A 159 1.57 -21.32 -9.66
N LEU A 160 2.09 -20.20 -9.10
CA LEU A 160 1.93 -18.90 -9.72
C LEU A 160 2.56 -18.91 -11.11
N PRO A 161 1.82 -18.53 -12.17
CA PRO A 161 2.36 -18.36 -13.51
C PRO A 161 3.54 -17.39 -13.53
N ASP A 162 4.47 -17.58 -14.43
CA ASP A 162 5.64 -16.72 -14.59
C ASP A 162 5.23 -15.39 -15.26
N LEU A 163 4.70 -14.48 -14.47
CA LEU A 163 4.19 -13.19 -14.95
C LEU A 163 5.35 -12.23 -15.28
N PRO A 164 5.15 -11.29 -16.24
CA PRO A 164 6.16 -10.30 -16.55
C PRO A 164 6.55 -9.53 -15.30
N PRO A 165 7.81 -9.09 -15.16
CA PRO A 165 8.24 -8.28 -14.05
C PRO A 165 7.37 -7.01 -13.96
N LEU A 166 7.11 -6.55 -12.73
CA LEU A 166 6.39 -5.29 -12.56
C LEU A 166 7.13 -4.17 -13.27
N PRO A 167 6.46 -3.39 -14.14
CA PRO A 167 7.08 -2.25 -14.79
C PRO A 167 7.81 -1.39 -13.75
N LYS A 168 9.06 -1.07 -14.01
CA LYS A 168 9.85 -0.24 -13.09
C LYS A 168 9.15 1.10 -12.95
N ALA A 169 8.77 1.47 -11.73
CA ALA A 169 8.45 2.86 -11.47
C ALA A 169 9.75 3.65 -11.66
N GLY A 170 9.73 4.63 -12.55
CA GLY A 170 10.89 5.53 -12.68
C GLY A 170 11.25 6.05 -11.28
N LYS A 171 12.52 6.00 -10.92
CA LYS A 171 13.04 6.61 -9.70
C LYS A 171 13.02 8.14 -9.88
N LYS A 172 11.82 8.74 -9.92
CA LYS A 172 11.73 10.20 -9.81
C LYS A 172 12.03 10.58 -8.36
N LEU A 173 12.91 11.53 -8.18
CA LEU A 173 13.04 12.22 -6.89
C LEU A 173 11.65 12.70 -6.48
N PRO A 174 11.29 12.60 -5.20
CA PRO A 174 10.04 13.16 -4.73
C PRO A 174 10.01 14.65 -5.05
N ASP A 175 9.09 15.05 -5.91
CA ASP A 175 8.86 16.45 -6.22
C ASP A 175 8.07 17.06 -5.05
N ALA A 176 8.59 18.11 -4.46
CA ALA A 176 8.03 18.78 -3.29
C ALA A 176 7.92 20.31 -3.54
N PRO A 177 6.93 20.99 -2.96
CA PRO A 177 6.86 22.44 -3.04
C PRO A 177 8.09 23.07 -2.37
N SER A 178 8.48 24.26 -2.83
CA SER A 178 9.56 25.05 -2.22
C SER A 178 9.14 25.61 -0.85
N HIS A 179 10.12 26.08 -0.08
CA HIS A 179 9.87 26.77 1.17
C HIS A 179 8.94 27.99 0.97
N ASP A 180 9.26 28.84 -0.01
CA ASP A 180 8.48 30.03 -0.32
C ASP A 180 7.04 29.71 -0.72
N HIS A 181 6.84 28.61 -1.45
CA HIS A 181 5.50 28.14 -1.80
C HIS A 181 4.70 27.77 -0.55
N VAL A 182 5.28 27.02 0.39
CA VAL A 182 4.60 26.63 1.63
C VAL A 182 4.32 27.86 2.51
N GLN A 183 5.26 28.81 2.59
CA GLN A 183 5.06 30.06 3.31
C GLN A 183 3.93 30.89 2.69
N ALA A 184 3.86 30.99 1.36
CA ALA A 184 2.78 31.70 0.66
C ALA A 184 1.42 31.05 0.95
N LEU A 185 1.34 29.71 0.95
CA LEU A 185 0.12 29.00 1.33
C LEU A 185 -0.30 29.34 2.77
N LEU A 186 0.62 29.25 3.74
CA LEU A 186 0.33 29.51 5.15
C LEU A 186 -0.02 30.96 5.44
N ALA A 187 0.58 31.92 4.75
CA ALA A 187 0.27 33.33 4.91
C ALA A 187 -1.13 33.70 4.39
N ASN A 188 -1.62 33.01 3.36
CA ASN A 188 -2.89 33.32 2.70
C ASN A 188 -4.03 32.34 3.03
N ALA A 189 -3.73 31.21 3.68
CA ALA A 189 -4.72 30.28 4.18
C ALA A 189 -5.37 30.80 5.46
N THR A 190 -6.67 30.60 5.62
CA THR A 190 -7.43 30.93 6.83
C THR A 190 -8.24 29.73 7.32
N GLY A 191 -8.68 29.76 8.58
CA GLY A 191 -9.52 28.71 9.14
C GLY A 191 -8.87 27.31 9.12
N TRP A 192 -9.69 26.31 8.91
CA TRP A 192 -9.29 24.91 9.02
C TRP A 192 -8.25 24.46 7.99
N ILE A 193 -8.25 25.05 6.77
CA ILE A 193 -7.28 24.68 5.73
C ILE A 193 -5.86 25.14 6.10
N ARG A 194 -5.70 26.29 6.77
CA ARG A 194 -4.42 26.74 7.30
C ARG A 194 -3.86 25.74 8.32
N ILE A 195 -4.71 25.27 9.23
CA ILE A 195 -4.33 24.25 10.22
C ILE A 195 -3.90 22.96 9.54
N ALA A 196 -4.66 22.51 8.54
CA ALA A 196 -4.35 21.29 7.79
C ALA A 196 -3.02 21.38 7.03
N ILE A 197 -2.75 22.52 6.37
CA ILE A 197 -1.47 22.78 5.68
C ILE A 197 -0.32 22.80 6.70
N ALA A 198 -0.46 23.52 7.82
CA ALA A 198 0.57 23.60 8.84
C ALA A 198 0.91 22.21 9.42
N LEU A 199 -0.10 21.42 9.77
CA LEU A 199 0.10 20.04 10.24
C LEU A 199 0.84 19.17 9.20
N ALA A 200 0.49 19.24 7.92
CA ALA A 200 1.14 18.45 6.89
C ALA A 200 2.58 18.90 6.61
N SER A 201 2.84 20.21 6.56
CA SER A 201 4.14 20.80 6.21
C SER A 201 5.12 20.87 7.38
N TYR A 202 4.66 21.01 8.62
CA TYR A 202 5.54 21.17 9.78
C TYR A 202 5.63 19.92 10.69
N SER A 203 4.76 18.94 10.51
CA SER A 203 4.84 17.69 11.26
C SER A 203 4.78 16.43 10.37
N GLY A 204 4.68 16.61 9.06
CA GLY A 204 4.68 15.52 8.10
C GLY A 204 3.50 14.57 8.22
N LEU A 205 2.39 14.96 8.84
CA LEU A 205 1.21 14.13 8.98
C LEU A 205 0.57 13.82 7.62
N ARG A 206 0.10 12.59 7.45
CA ARG A 206 -0.72 12.22 6.28
C ARG A 206 -2.09 12.88 6.36
N MET A 207 -2.76 13.13 5.23
CA MET A 207 -4.10 13.72 5.20
C MET A 207 -5.09 13.02 6.14
N GLY A 208 -5.10 11.68 6.16
CA GLY A 208 -5.96 10.92 7.07
C GLY A 208 -5.62 11.13 8.55
N GLU A 209 -4.34 11.32 8.88
CA GLU A 209 -3.87 11.62 10.24
C GLU A 209 -4.24 13.06 10.64
N VAL A 210 -4.05 14.02 9.73
CA VAL A 210 -4.47 15.43 9.92
C VAL A 210 -5.97 15.53 10.22
N ARG A 211 -6.81 14.85 9.44
CA ARG A 211 -8.27 14.82 9.61
C ARG A 211 -8.69 14.17 10.93
N ALA A 212 -7.91 13.17 11.40
CA ALA A 212 -8.25 12.38 12.58
C ALA A 212 -7.66 12.92 13.90
N LEU A 213 -6.86 13.99 13.85
CA LEU A 213 -6.18 14.54 15.02
C LEU A 213 -7.19 15.17 15.98
N GLU A 214 -7.12 14.79 17.26
CA GLU A 214 -7.93 15.33 18.35
C GLU A 214 -7.09 16.23 19.26
N VAL A 215 -7.76 17.11 20.02
CA VAL A 215 -7.10 18.01 20.98
C VAL A 215 -6.22 17.23 21.96
N ARG A 216 -6.69 16.13 22.50
CA ARG A 216 -5.95 15.25 23.44
C ARG A 216 -4.70 14.58 22.85
N ASP A 217 -4.51 14.63 21.54
CA ASP A 217 -3.32 14.11 20.88
C ASP A 217 -2.17 15.10 20.85
N VAL A 218 -2.40 16.34 21.25
CA VAL A 218 -1.43 17.44 21.26
C VAL A 218 -1.11 17.82 22.70
N ASP A 219 0.14 17.67 23.07
CA ASP A 219 0.67 18.17 24.36
C ASP A 219 1.51 19.43 24.10
N LEU A 220 0.91 20.59 24.35
CA LEU A 220 1.59 21.87 24.17
C LEU A 220 2.70 22.08 25.22
N THR A 221 2.57 21.51 26.42
CA THR A 221 3.56 21.62 27.48
C THR A 221 4.83 20.84 27.16
N ARG A 222 4.66 19.61 26.72
CA ARG A 222 5.77 18.73 26.28
C ARG A 222 6.15 18.93 24.81
N ALA A 223 5.49 19.86 24.12
CA ALA A 223 5.73 20.21 22.73
C ALA A 223 5.76 19.00 21.78
N HIS A 224 4.70 18.18 21.77
CA HIS A 224 4.59 17.05 20.83
C HIS A 224 3.15 16.70 20.43
N ILE A 225 3.03 15.99 19.32
CA ILE A 225 1.81 15.35 18.81
C ILE A 225 1.97 13.83 18.91
N ILE A 226 0.93 13.11 19.36
CA ILE A 226 0.87 11.66 19.31
C ILE A 226 -0.09 11.25 18.17
N VAL A 227 0.45 10.63 17.14
CA VAL A 227 -0.34 10.19 15.98
C VAL A 227 -0.86 8.78 16.22
N ARG A 228 -2.12 8.67 16.63
CA ARG A 228 -2.78 7.41 17.03
C ARG A 228 -3.83 6.93 16.04
N ARG A 229 -4.38 7.82 15.21
CA ARG A 229 -5.53 7.60 14.36
C ARG A 229 -5.34 8.18 12.97
N ALA A 230 -6.03 7.60 12.02
CA ALA A 230 -6.12 8.15 10.67
C ALA A 230 -7.52 7.87 10.09
N PHE A 231 -8.02 8.74 9.23
CA PHE A 231 -9.12 8.40 8.35
C PHE A 231 -8.62 7.61 7.14
N SER A 232 -9.27 6.47 6.90
CA SER A 232 -9.24 5.80 5.59
C SER A 232 -10.63 5.96 5.01
N ASP A 233 -10.75 6.77 3.98
CA ASP A 233 -12.01 7.33 3.52
C ASP A 233 -12.69 8.10 4.68
N ASP A 234 -13.88 7.72 5.11
CA ASP A 234 -14.57 8.36 6.22
C ASP A 234 -14.64 7.49 7.49
N VAL A 235 -13.85 6.40 7.53
CA VAL A 235 -13.72 5.52 8.70
C VAL A 235 -12.42 5.82 9.44
N VAL A 236 -12.51 5.96 10.77
CA VAL A 236 -11.33 6.11 11.63
C VAL A 236 -10.67 4.76 11.84
N ILE A 237 -9.40 4.68 11.52
CA ILE A 237 -8.58 3.47 11.64
C ILE A 237 -7.28 3.76 12.40
N THR A 238 -6.58 2.72 12.84
CA THR A 238 -5.17 2.84 13.25
C THR A 238 -4.31 3.30 12.07
N PRO A 239 -3.23 4.06 12.31
CA PRO A 239 -2.33 4.50 11.24
C PRO A 239 -1.87 3.34 10.36
N LYS A 240 -1.56 3.62 9.10
CA LYS A 240 -1.10 2.60 8.13
C LYS A 240 0.21 1.90 8.57
N SER A 241 0.99 2.54 9.43
CA SER A 241 2.21 1.98 10.03
C SER A 241 1.93 0.91 11.09
N GLY A 242 0.70 0.79 11.59
CA GLY A 242 0.32 -0.12 12.67
C GLY A 242 0.72 0.36 14.08
N HIS A 243 1.52 1.43 14.18
CA HIS A 243 2.04 1.93 15.45
C HIS A 243 1.75 3.41 15.64
N GLU A 244 1.55 3.81 16.90
CA GLU A 244 1.55 5.21 17.30
C GLU A 244 2.95 5.78 17.14
N ARG A 245 3.04 7.08 16.89
CA ARG A 245 4.31 7.79 16.87
C ARG A 245 4.19 9.17 17.48
N ILE A 246 5.29 9.64 18.06
CA ILE A 246 5.42 10.97 18.60
C ILE A 246 6.12 11.85 17.55
N VAL A 247 5.57 13.03 17.31
CA VAL A 247 6.15 14.05 16.44
C VAL A 247 6.32 15.32 17.27
N PRO A 248 7.56 15.79 17.46
CA PRO A 248 7.81 17.06 18.16
C PRO A 248 7.14 18.24 17.46
N LEU A 249 6.70 19.21 18.22
CA LEU A 249 6.10 20.46 17.73
C LEU A 249 7.18 21.50 17.44
N LEU A 250 7.14 22.04 16.24
CA LEU A 250 7.86 23.26 15.92
C LEU A 250 7.14 24.48 16.52
N PRO A 251 7.85 25.56 16.88
CA PRO A 251 7.24 26.77 17.42
C PRO A 251 6.09 27.30 16.55
N ASP A 252 6.32 27.46 15.24
CA ASP A 252 5.32 27.97 14.30
C ASP A 252 4.05 27.10 14.26
N LEU A 253 4.18 25.76 14.39
CA LEU A 253 3.05 24.85 14.46
C LEU A 253 2.34 24.92 15.81
N ARG A 254 3.09 25.11 16.91
CA ARG A 254 2.54 25.28 18.25
C ARG A 254 1.56 26.45 18.31
N ASP A 255 1.96 27.63 17.79
CA ASP A 255 1.12 28.84 17.78
C ASP A 255 -0.20 28.59 17.00
N VAL A 256 -0.12 27.95 15.84
CA VAL A 256 -1.31 27.58 15.05
C VAL A 256 -2.22 26.65 15.84
N LEU A 257 -1.67 25.64 16.52
CA LEU A 257 -2.45 24.66 17.27
C LEU A 257 -3.03 25.25 18.55
N GLU A 258 -2.31 26.11 19.27
CA GLU A 258 -2.81 26.76 20.44
C GLU A 258 -4.09 27.58 20.14
N VAL A 259 -4.10 28.32 19.05
CA VAL A 259 -5.28 29.04 18.57
C VAL A 259 -6.39 28.09 18.16
N ALA A 260 -6.04 27.05 17.40
CA ALA A 260 -7.00 26.07 16.87
C ALA A 260 -7.68 25.21 17.94
N MET A 261 -7.03 24.99 19.07
CA MET A 261 -7.51 24.16 20.18
C MET A 261 -8.28 24.96 21.24
N ARG A 262 -8.21 26.28 21.17
CA ARG A 262 -8.85 27.16 22.15
C ARG A 262 -10.34 26.86 22.31
N ARG A 263 -10.82 26.61 23.52
CA ARG A 263 -12.21 26.26 23.85
C ARG A 263 -12.75 24.97 23.27
N LYS A 264 -11.86 24.07 22.76
CA LYS A 264 -12.27 22.75 22.29
C LYS A 264 -12.13 21.71 23.39
N LEU A 265 -13.05 20.73 23.39
CA LEU A 265 -12.99 19.58 24.28
C LEU A 265 -11.86 18.60 23.87
N PRO A 266 -11.34 17.78 24.79
CA PRO A 266 -10.22 16.87 24.51
C PRO A 266 -10.44 15.92 23.32
N HIS A 267 -11.66 15.45 23.14
CA HIS A 267 -12.04 14.53 22.04
C HIS A 267 -12.45 15.24 20.75
N ALA A 268 -12.50 16.57 20.75
CA ALA A 268 -12.86 17.32 19.55
C ALA A 268 -11.75 17.24 18.50
N ARG A 269 -12.14 17.18 17.22
CA ARG A 269 -11.19 17.28 16.11
C ARG A 269 -10.58 18.68 16.04
N ILE A 270 -9.29 18.74 15.73
CA ILE A 270 -8.61 20.03 15.58
C ILE A 270 -8.99 20.67 14.25
N VAL A 271 -9.02 19.88 13.17
CA VAL A 271 -9.37 20.33 11.81
C VAL A 271 -10.85 20.11 11.57
N VAL A 272 -11.63 21.17 11.69
CA VAL A 272 -13.09 21.17 11.46
C VAL A 272 -13.48 22.39 10.62
N THR A 273 -14.45 22.21 9.75
CA THR A 273 -15.04 23.27 8.94
C THR A 273 -15.81 24.27 9.81
N GLU A 274 -16.27 25.36 9.24
CA GLU A 274 -17.10 26.37 9.91
C GLU A 274 -18.40 25.77 10.47
N SER A 275 -18.91 24.70 9.84
CA SER A 275 -20.07 23.94 10.35
C SER A 275 -19.73 22.95 11.49
N GLY A 276 -18.47 22.88 11.92
CA GLY A 276 -18.01 21.94 12.96
C GLY A 276 -17.75 20.51 12.47
N ALA A 277 -17.97 20.23 11.18
CA ALA A 277 -17.75 18.90 10.60
C ALA A 277 -16.27 18.66 10.25
N THR A 278 -15.80 17.42 10.34
CA THR A 278 -14.48 17.04 9.81
C THR A 278 -14.50 17.10 8.28
N PRO A 279 -13.60 17.87 7.64
CA PRO A 279 -13.61 17.99 6.17
C PRO A 279 -13.32 16.63 5.51
N GLY A 280 -14.13 16.26 4.50
CA GLY A 280 -13.89 15.08 3.67
C GLY A 280 -12.60 15.21 2.85
N ARG A 281 -12.06 14.09 2.35
CA ARG A 281 -10.85 14.09 1.51
C ARG A 281 -10.97 15.02 0.30
N ALA A 282 -12.07 14.94 -0.43
CA ALA A 282 -12.31 15.78 -1.61
C ALA A 282 -12.36 17.27 -1.23
N HIS A 283 -12.97 17.60 -0.09
CA HIS A 283 -13.06 18.97 0.41
C HIS A 283 -11.66 19.56 0.70
N VAL A 284 -10.77 18.80 1.37
CA VAL A 284 -9.38 19.22 1.63
C VAL A 284 -8.63 19.49 0.31
N LEU A 285 -8.74 18.58 -0.66
CA LEU A 285 -8.08 18.74 -1.96
C LEU A 285 -8.59 19.93 -2.74
N THR A 286 -9.92 20.13 -2.77
CA THR A 286 -10.52 21.26 -3.45
C THR A 286 -10.15 22.59 -2.79
N ALA A 287 -10.11 22.65 -1.45
CA ALA A 287 -9.73 23.86 -0.73
C ALA A 287 -8.26 24.23 -1.00
N LEU A 288 -7.35 23.26 -0.99
CA LEU A 288 -5.94 23.49 -1.34
C LEU A 288 -5.79 24.00 -2.77
N LYS A 289 -6.42 23.36 -3.77
CA LYS A 289 -6.38 23.79 -5.17
C LYS A 289 -6.92 25.19 -5.38
N ARG A 290 -8.02 25.54 -4.71
CA ARG A 290 -8.57 26.89 -4.78
C ARG A 290 -7.61 27.95 -4.24
N LEU A 291 -6.92 27.63 -3.15
CA LEU A 291 -5.90 28.50 -2.56
C LEU A 291 -4.71 28.68 -3.51
N GLU A 292 -4.18 27.59 -4.06
CA GLU A 292 -3.07 27.61 -5.02
C GLU A 292 -3.42 28.39 -6.30
N ALA A 293 -4.63 28.16 -6.84
CA ALA A 293 -5.13 28.91 -7.99
C ALA A 293 -5.26 30.41 -7.69
N LYS A 294 -5.77 30.79 -6.50
CA LYS A 294 -5.87 32.19 -6.07
C LYS A 294 -4.50 32.87 -6.00
N LEU A 295 -3.47 32.12 -5.62
CA LEU A 295 -2.09 32.63 -5.51
C LEU A 295 -1.34 32.59 -6.86
N GLY A 296 -1.93 31.99 -7.91
CA GLY A 296 -1.25 31.82 -9.18
C GLY A 296 -0.02 30.90 -9.12
N VAL A 297 0.04 30.01 -8.14
CA VAL A 297 1.15 29.10 -7.94
C VAL A 297 0.84 27.70 -8.48
N ARG A 298 1.88 26.89 -8.69
CA ARG A 298 1.73 25.51 -9.15
C ARG A 298 0.84 24.70 -8.21
N GLU A 299 -0.10 23.94 -8.76
CA GLU A 299 -0.93 22.99 -8.00
C GLU A 299 -0.12 21.78 -7.51
N TRP A 300 -0.29 21.47 -6.25
CA TRP A 300 0.29 20.29 -5.62
C TRP A 300 -0.81 19.40 -5.02
N ASN A 301 -0.54 18.12 -4.87
CA ASN A 301 -1.40 17.28 -4.06
C ASN A 301 -1.08 17.49 -2.58
N PHE A 302 -2.04 17.27 -1.69
CA PHE A 302 -1.86 17.46 -0.25
C PHE A 302 -0.69 16.63 0.33
N HIS A 303 -0.37 15.49 -0.27
CA HIS A 303 0.75 14.65 0.19
C HIS A 303 2.11 15.28 -0.11
N SER A 304 2.18 16.19 -1.08
CA SER A 304 3.41 16.94 -1.39
C SER A 304 3.84 17.88 -0.27
N LEU A 305 2.92 18.33 0.60
CA LEU A 305 3.26 19.08 1.82
C LEU A 305 4.07 18.22 2.81
N ARG A 306 3.74 16.94 2.91
CA ARG A 306 4.54 15.99 3.68
C ARG A 306 5.87 15.67 2.98
N HIS A 307 5.91 15.64 1.64
CA HIS A 307 7.18 15.54 0.91
C HIS A 307 8.07 16.73 1.20
N PHE A 308 7.51 17.94 1.28
CA PHE A 308 8.21 19.14 1.73
C PHE A 308 8.85 18.95 3.11
N PHE A 309 8.07 18.50 4.12
CA PHE A 309 8.59 18.23 5.46
C PHE A 309 9.80 17.28 5.44
N VAL A 310 9.69 16.17 4.73
CA VAL A 310 10.78 15.18 4.63
C VAL A 310 11.99 15.75 3.88
N SER A 311 11.76 16.43 2.75
CA SER A 311 12.84 17.04 1.96
C SER A 311 13.58 18.14 2.74
N GLU A 312 12.83 18.95 3.50
CA GLU A 312 13.41 20.00 4.32
C GLU A 312 14.29 19.43 5.44
N LEU A 313 13.84 18.38 6.11
CA LEU A 313 14.64 17.71 7.14
C LEU A 313 15.92 17.07 6.53
N VAL A 314 15.84 16.50 5.34
CA VAL A 314 17.02 15.95 4.65
C VAL A 314 17.97 17.08 4.26
N ARG A 315 17.46 18.17 3.69
CA ARG A 315 18.25 19.36 3.31
C ARG A 315 18.98 19.97 4.49
N GLN A 316 18.38 19.91 5.69
CA GLN A 316 18.98 20.38 6.95
C GLN A 316 19.95 19.34 7.57
N GLY A 317 20.27 18.26 6.89
CA GLY A 317 21.21 17.25 7.35
C GLY A 317 20.66 16.28 8.41
N GLY A 318 19.35 16.13 8.47
CA GLY A 318 18.70 15.23 9.43
C GLY A 318 19.00 13.76 9.19
N SER A 319 19.13 12.97 10.25
CA SER A 319 19.31 11.52 10.18
C SER A 319 18.15 10.84 9.43
N ILE A 320 18.47 10.02 8.44
CA ILE A 320 17.49 9.27 7.63
C ILE A 320 16.58 8.42 8.53
N GLU A 321 17.14 7.80 9.55
CA GLU A 321 16.35 6.98 10.49
C GLU A 321 15.42 7.82 11.34
N ALA A 322 15.86 8.98 11.85
CA ALA A 322 14.99 9.89 12.59
C ALA A 322 13.86 10.42 11.69
N ILE A 323 14.16 10.81 10.45
CA ILE A 323 13.18 11.27 9.48
C ILE A 323 12.17 10.15 9.17
N ARG A 324 12.63 8.90 9.03
CA ARG A 324 11.79 7.72 8.82
C ARG A 324 10.78 7.54 9.96
N LEU A 325 11.25 7.65 11.19
CA LEU A 325 10.40 7.52 12.40
C LEU A 325 9.39 8.66 12.47
N LEU A 326 9.82 9.92 12.32
CA LEU A 326 8.95 11.10 12.33
C LEU A 326 7.87 11.02 11.24
N ALA A 327 8.26 10.67 10.04
CA ALA A 327 7.35 10.50 8.94
C ALA A 327 6.47 9.22 9.08
N GLY A 328 6.85 8.24 9.91
CA GLY A 328 6.15 6.96 10.01
C GLY A 328 6.19 6.16 8.70
N HIS A 329 7.37 6.08 8.08
CA HIS A 329 7.62 5.21 6.94
C HIS A 329 7.92 3.80 7.44
N SER A 330 7.14 2.81 6.99
CA SER A 330 7.34 1.40 7.36
C SER A 330 8.61 0.79 6.78
N LYS A 331 9.16 1.39 5.71
CA LYS A 331 10.40 0.95 5.04
C LYS A 331 11.36 2.12 4.93
N ILE A 332 12.63 1.86 5.17
CA ILE A 332 13.71 2.83 5.05
C ILE A 332 13.88 3.34 3.61
N ASP A 333 13.67 2.46 2.62
CA ASP A 333 13.78 2.79 1.18
C ASP A 333 12.92 4.00 0.77
N VAL A 334 11.82 4.26 1.51
CA VAL A 334 10.96 5.41 1.23
C VAL A 334 11.66 6.70 1.60
N THR A 335 12.40 6.72 2.71
CA THR A 335 13.15 7.90 3.18
C THR A 335 14.47 8.06 2.43
N GLN A 336 15.15 6.97 2.11
CA GLN A 336 16.41 6.99 1.36
C GLN A 336 16.30 7.64 -0.02
N ARG A 337 15.12 7.66 -0.64
CA ARG A 337 14.92 8.37 -1.92
C ARG A 337 15.19 9.86 -1.84
N TYR A 338 15.10 10.44 -0.66
CA TYR A 338 15.41 11.86 -0.43
C TYR A 338 16.91 12.08 -0.12
N ALA A 339 17.59 11.07 0.43
CA ALA A 339 19.00 11.16 0.80
C ALA A 339 19.94 11.18 -0.40
N HIS A 340 19.53 10.63 -1.55
CA HIS A 340 20.33 10.68 -2.78
C HIS A 340 20.38 12.07 -3.42
N ALA A 341 19.67 13.05 -2.87
CA ALA A 341 19.66 14.41 -3.40
C ALA A 341 20.77 15.31 -2.82
N GLU A 342 21.28 15.01 -1.63
CA GLU A 342 22.39 15.78 -1.02
C GLU A 342 23.21 14.90 -0.07
N SER A 343 24.51 14.81 -0.32
CA SER A 343 25.48 14.18 0.57
C SER A 343 26.11 15.24 1.47
N SER A 344 25.63 15.36 2.72
CA SER A 344 26.37 16.01 3.79
C SER A 344 25.95 15.51 5.17
N GLU A 345 26.92 15.46 6.05
CA GLU A 345 26.99 14.73 7.31
C GLU A 345 25.86 14.93 8.31
N LEU A 346 25.59 13.86 9.04
CA LEU A 346 24.62 13.64 10.12
C LEU A 346 24.69 14.69 11.24
N ARG A 347 23.71 15.60 11.30
CA ARG A 347 23.47 16.45 12.47
C ARG A 347 22.04 16.31 12.99
N SER A 348 21.85 16.58 14.28
CA SER A 348 20.60 16.39 14.99
C SER A 348 19.38 17.03 14.30
N THR A 349 18.42 16.21 13.96
CA THR A 349 17.43 16.39 12.87
C THR A 349 16.37 17.46 13.13
N ILE A 350 16.08 17.80 14.36
CA ILE A 350 14.97 18.71 14.72
C ILE A 350 15.43 20.05 15.21
N ALA A 351 16.54 20.12 15.94
CA ALA A 351 17.12 21.38 16.39
C ALA A 351 17.52 22.31 15.23
N LEU A 352 17.77 21.73 14.05
CA LEU A 352 18.16 22.46 12.85
C LEU A 352 16.99 23.13 12.12
N PHE A 353 15.75 22.69 12.30
CA PHE A 353 14.58 23.28 11.64
C PHE A 353 14.26 24.68 12.18
N GLY A 354 14.62 24.98 13.43
CA GLY A 354 14.42 26.29 14.07
C GLY A 354 15.67 27.15 14.21
N GLY A 355 16.86 26.59 13.95
CA GLY A 355 18.15 27.19 14.35
C GLY A 355 18.71 28.30 13.47
N ASN A 356 18.13 28.62 12.33
CA ASN A 356 18.69 29.60 11.40
C ASN A 356 18.08 31.03 11.50
N ARG A 357 17.32 31.32 12.55
CA ARG A 357 16.81 32.70 12.80
C ARG A 357 17.56 33.52 13.87
N VAL A 358 18.66 33.00 14.42
CA VAL A 358 19.47 33.72 15.43
C VAL A 358 20.93 33.78 14.94
N GLY A 359 21.16 34.47 13.85
CA GLY A 359 22.52 34.53 13.33
C GLY A 359 22.87 35.70 12.41
N THR A 360 22.02 36.72 12.33
CA THR A 360 22.31 37.86 11.44
C THR A 360 22.33 39.25 12.11
N GLU A 361 22.25 39.33 13.44
CA GLU A 361 22.31 40.65 14.14
C GLU A 361 23.38 40.78 15.22
N ALA A 362 24.49 40.08 15.13
CA ALA A 362 25.59 40.26 16.07
C ALA A 362 26.96 40.31 15.37
N ARG A 363 27.10 41.14 14.36
CA ARG A 363 28.44 41.51 13.83
C ARG A 363 28.46 42.91 13.26
N THR A 364 28.25 43.88 14.10
CA THR A 364 28.73 45.26 13.86
C THR A 364 28.66 45.99 15.18
N LEU A 365 29.70 45.90 15.99
CA LEU A 365 30.11 46.89 17.00
C LEU A 365 31.33 46.33 17.75
N SER A 366 32.53 46.40 17.13
CA SER A 366 33.78 46.71 17.85
C SER A 366 34.94 46.70 16.85
N GLN A 367 35.13 47.84 16.19
CA GLN A 367 36.43 48.30 15.79
C GLN A 367 36.34 49.83 15.63
N LYS A 368 36.88 50.55 16.60
CA LYS A 368 37.63 51.80 16.45
C LYS A 368 38.13 52.27 17.81
N PRO A 369 39.21 53.02 17.83
CA PRO A 369 40.63 52.63 17.63
C PRO A 369 41.33 52.50 18.96
#